data_ff8fc0de11f47c968c57263b997885ea
#
_entry.id   ff8fc0de11f47c968c57263b997885ea
#
_cell.length_a   1.000
_cell.length_b   1.000
_cell.length_c   1.000
_cell.angle_alpha   90.00
_cell.angle_beta   90.00
_cell.angle_gamma   90.00
#
_symmetry.space_group_name_H-M   'P 1'
#
loop_
_entity.id
_entity.type
_entity.pdbx_description
1 polymer ?
#
loop_
_entity_poly.entity_id
_entity_poly.type
_entity_poly.pdbx_seq_one_letter_code
_entity_poly.pdbx_strand_id
1 'polypeptide(L)'
;VEGELVQGPTVVLVPELVEGEPVGGPTVVVPAFLTAGYHVLEDLPALVDGGVLTTHVGPDLLDAVADRVIEVEGPGDAILLAAAGSKHAEARAEVEAAASELGVRFGVPVRVGYLYGDGASIEAAAAALIADGARDVTVATYFLADGLYTARLQGLPVARLSRPIGAHPVLVDAIVQRYAHSVGTTDPLNDPAPLGAHRLGFAGGSAPSQQGCVQPVTAQGA
;
A
#
# COMPACT_ATOMS: atom_id res chain seq x y z
N VAL A 1 24.54 0.09 41.07
CA VAL A 1 23.96 -0.96 40.21
C VAL A 1 23.49 -0.26 38.95
N GLU A 2 24.36 -0.20 37.95
CA GLU A 2 24.05 0.32 36.63
C GLU A 2 23.14 -0.70 35.96
N GLY A 3 21.88 -0.29 35.70
CA GLY A 3 20.93 -1.06 34.92
C GLY A 3 21.33 -1.00 33.45
N GLU A 4 21.80 -2.11 32.94
CA GLU A 4 22.00 -2.32 31.50
C GLU A 4 20.66 -2.16 30.79
N LEU A 5 20.50 -1.08 30.03
CA LEU A 5 19.35 -0.88 29.14
C LEU A 5 19.39 -1.99 28.11
N VAL A 6 18.52 -2.99 28.25
CA VAL A 6 18.27 -3.97 27.20
C VAL A 6 17.70 -3.20 26.01
N GLN A 7 18.53 -2.97 25.01
CA GLN A 7 18.09 -2.38 23.75
C GLN A 7 17.17 -3.39 23.06
N GLY A 8 15.87 -3.17 23.19
CA GLY A 8 14.87 -3.88 22.41
C GLY A 8 14.93 -3.46 20.92
N PRO A 9 14.34 -4.25 20.02
CA PRO A 9 14.29 -3.89 18.60
C PRO A 9 13.59 -2.55 18.41
N THR A 10 14.17 -1.70 17.54
CA THR A 10 13.65 -0.37 17.24
C THR A 10 12.74 -0.46 16.03
N VAL A 11 11.51 0.08 16.14
CA VAL A 11 10.59 0.26 15.02
C VAL A 11 10.86 1.62 14.40
N VAL A 12 11.26 1.65 13.14
CA VAL A 12 11.41 2.88 12.37
C VAL A 12 10.22 3.01 11.42
N LEU A 13 9.39 4.02 11.68
CA LEU A 13 8.34 4.44 10.76
C LEU A 13 8.95 5.45 9.79
N VAL A 14 9.00 5.12 8.52
CA VAL A 14 9.57 6.00 7.49
C VAL A 14 8.44 6.59 6.66
N PRO A 15 7.87 7.76 7.02
CA PRO A 15 7.03 8.54 6.10
C PRO A 15 7.89 9.38 5.14
N GLU A 16 9.13 9.72 5.54
CA GLU A 16 10.14 10.40 4.73
C GLU A 16 11.50 9.77 5.06
N LEU A 17 12.37 9.68 4.06
CA LEU A 17 13.75 9.24 4.24
C LEU A 17 14.47 10.21 5.19
N VAL A 18 14.60 9.83 6.44
CA VAL A 18 15.40 10.59 7.41
C VAL A 18 16.83 10.11 7.27
N GLU A 19 17.73 10.97 6.80
CA GLU A 19 19.16 10.75 6.92
C GLU A 19 19.51 10.73 8.42
N GLY A 20 19.75 9.56 8.96
CA GLY A 20 20.06 9.35 10.38
C GLY A 20 21.12 8.27 10.56
N GLU A 21 21.87 8.38 11.65
CA GLU A 21 22.84 7.36 12.08
C GLU A 21 22.12 6.00 12.27
N PRO A 22 22.74 4.88 11.87
CA PRO A 22 22.15 3.56 12.06
C PRO A 22 21.93 3.32 13.57
N VAL A 23 20.68 3.03 13.93
CA VAL A 23 20.33 2.69 15.32
C VAL A 23 20.93 1.32 15.61
N GLY A 24 21.82 1.23 16.62
CA GLY A 24 22.46 -0.03 16.99
C GLY A 24 21.45 -1.03 17.54
N GLY A 25 21.41 -2.24 16.96
CA GLY A 25 20.54 -3.34 17.37
C GLY A 25 19.67 -3.87 16.21
N PRO A 26 18.88 -4.93 16.44
CA PRO A 26 17.98 -5.43 15.41
C PRO A 26 16.89 -4.39 15.11
N THR A 27 16.92 -3.87 13.88
CA THR A 27 15.99 -2.84 13.42
C THR A 27 14.93 -3.46 12.52
N VAL A 28 13.66 -3.15 12.79
CA VAL A 28 12.54 -3.49 11.90
C VAL A 28 12.03 -2.21 11.25
N VAL A 29 12.09 -2.15 9.92
CA VAL A 29 11.58 -1.04 9.12
C VAL A 29 10.20 -1.40 8.58
N VAL A 30 9.18 -0.66 8.99
CA VAL A 30 7.80 -0.81 8.52
C VAL A 30 7.49 0.35 7.58
N PRO A 31 7.39 0.13 6.26
CA PRO A 31 7.10 1.20 5.31
C PRO A 31 5.68 1.74 5.49
N ALA A 32 5.55 2.96 6.00
CA ALA A 32 4.27 3.66 6.12
C ALA A 32 3.88 4.31 4.78
N PHE A 33 3.65 3.48 3.76
CA PHE A 33 3.22 3.88 2.43
C PHE A 33 1.91 3.17 2.06
N LEU A 34 1.08 3.83 1.25
CA LEU A 34 -0.19 3.28 0.78
C LEU A 34 -0.02 2.38 -0.44
N THR A 35 1.08 2.52 -1.16
CA THR A 35 1.36 1.73 -2.37
C THR A 35 2.84 1.41 -2.50
N ALA A 36 3.15 0.31 -3.21
CA ALA A 36 4.50 -0.10 -3.56
C ALA A 36 5.05 0.75 -4.72
N GLY A 37 5.34 2.03 -4.45
CA GLY A 37 5.99 2.94 -5.38
C GLY A 37 7.53 2.87 -5.29
N TYR A 38 8.21 3.83 -5.97
CA TYR A 38 9.68 3.93 -6.04
C TYR A 38 10.37 3.81 -4.67
N HIS A 39 9.88 4.54 -3.67
CA HIS A 39 10.47 4.51 -2.33
C HIS A 39 10.41 3.14 -1.66
N VAL A 40 9.33 2.39 -1.87
CA VAL A 40 9.16 1.05 -1.29
C VAL A 40 9.97 0.00 -2.04
N LEU A 41 10.03 0.10 -3.37
CA LEU A 41 10.65 -0.92 -4.22
C LEU A 41 12.15 -0.73 -4.41
N GLU A 42 12.64 0.51 -4.39
CA GLU A 42 14.04 0.83 -4.73
C GLU A 42 14.78 1.50 -3.57
N ASP A 43 14.28 2.59 -3.01
CA ASP A 43 15.01 3.37 -2.00
C ASP A 43 15.16 2.60 -0.68
N LEU A 44 14.05 2.10 -0.11
CA LEU A 44 14.09 1.41 1.19
C LEU A 44 14.97 0.15 1.18
N PRO A 45 14.89 -0.75 0.18
CA PRO A 45 15.81 -1.89 0.10
C PRO A 45 17.29 -1.50 0.02
N ALA A 46 17.60 -0.37 -0.61
CA ALA A 46 18.96 0.13 -0.72
C ALA A 46 19.50 0.77 0.58
N LEU A 47 18.59 1.29 1.43
CA LEU A 47 18.95 2.00 2.66
C LEU A 47 18.94 1.12 3.91
N VAL A 48 18.17 0.03 3.89
CA VAL A 48 18.06 -0.88 5.04
C VAL A 48 19.22 -1.88 5.02
N ASP A 49 20.29 -1.55 5.76
CA ASP A 49 21.43 -2.42 5.95
C ASP A 49 21.35 -3.13 7.32
N GLY A 50 21.36 -4.45 7.31
CA GLY A 50 21.33 -5.28 8.53
C GLY A 50 20.03 -5.28 9.32
N GLY A 51 18.94 -4.68 8.78
CA GLY A 51 17.60 -4.67 9.36
C GLY A 51 16.61 -5.61 8.67
N VAL A 52 15.41 -5.72 9.23
CA VAL A 52 14.27 -6.41 8.60
C VAL A 52 13.37 -5.37 7.96
N LEU A 53 13.23 -5.41 6.64
CA LEU A 53 12.28 -4.59 5.90
C LEU A 53 10.98 -5.38 5.72
N THR A 54 9.87 -4.85 6.23
CA THR A 54 8.54 -5.47 6.07
C THR A 54 7.85 -5.01 4.79
N THR A 55 6.69 -5.57 4.49
CA THR A 55 5.80 -5.03 3.47
C THR A 55 5.21 -3.69 3.92
N HIS A 56 4.82 -2.84 2.97
CA HIS A 56 4.14 -1.56 3.26
C HIS A 56 2.73 -1.79 3.84
N VAL A 57 2.17 -0.77 4.50
CA VAL A 57 0.90 -0.89 5.24
C VAL A 57 -0.35 -0.75 4.36
N GLY A 58 -0.22 -0.20 3.15
CA GLY A 58 -1.34 0.21 2.30
C GLY A 58 -2.47 -0.80 2.12
N PRO A 59 -2.18 -2.08 1.81
CA PRO A 59 -3.22 -3.08 1.59
C PRO A 59 -4.19 -3.28 2.77
N ASP A 60 -3.76 -2.98 3.99
CA ASP A 60 -4.59 -3.18 5.20
C ASP A 60 -5.40 -1.94 5.59
N LEU A 61 -5.24 -0.81 4.87
CA LEU A 61 -5.80 0.48 5.30
C LEU A 61 -7.14 0.84 4.66
N LEU A 62 -7.74 -0.04 3.87
CA LEU A 62 -8.98 0.27 3.18
C LEU A 62 -10.14 0.55 4.13
N ASP A 63 -10.20 -0.16 5.26
CA ASP A 63 -11.19 0.09 6.31
C ASP A 63 -11.06 1.51 6.87
N ALA A 64 -9.82 1.97 7.09
CA ALA A 64 -9.59 3.33 7.53
C ALA A 64 -10.04 4.38 6.51
N VAL A 65 -9.82 4.13 5.22
CA VAL A 65 -10.32 5.02 4.14
C VAL A 65 -11.85 5.05 4.11
N ALA A 66 -12.49 3.89 4.24
CA ALA A 66 -13.93 3.80 4.27
C ALA A 66 -14.55 4.52 5.48
N ASP A 67 -13.94 4.39 6.65
CA ASP A 67 -14.36 5.12 7.85
C ASP A 67 -14.25 6.63 7.67
N ARG A 68 -13.20 7.12 6.97
CA ARG A 68 -13.07 8.55 6.63
C ARG A 68 -14.16 9.05 5.67
N VAL A 69 -14.61 8.19 4.74
CA VAL A 69 -15.77 8.49 3.88
C VAL A 69 -17.06 8.57 4.71
N ILE A 70 -17.25 7.65 5.66
CA ILE A 70 -18.43 7.63 6.54
C ILE A 70 -18.48 8.89 7.43
N GLU A 71 -17.34 9.36 7.93
CA GLU A 71 -17.25 10.56 8.78
C GLU A 71 -17.75 11.85 8.10
N VAL A 72 -17.74 11.88 6.76
CA VAL A 72 -18.23 13.02 5.97
C VAL A 72 -19.59 12.76 5.34
N GLU A 73 -20.47 12.09 6.06
CA GLU A 73 -21.85 11.74 5.64
C GLU A 73 -21.93 10.70 4.52
N GLY A 74 -20.88 9.91 4.32
CA GLY A 74 -20.87 8.78 3.41
C GLY A 74 -20.44 9.12 1.98
N PRO A 75 -20.65 8.16 1.05
CA PRO A 75 -20.07 8.22 -0.30
C PRO A 75 -20.77 9.20 -1.25
N GLY A 76 -21.98 9.70 -0.90
CA GLY A 76 -22.84 10.34 -1.89
C GLY A 76 -23.34 9.35 -2.95
N ASP A 77 -23.47 9.79 -4.18
CA ASP A 77 -23.80 8.94 -5.33
C ASP A 77 -22.57 8.45 -6.12
N ALA A 78 -21.38 8.95 -5.79
CA ALA A 78 -20.11 8.50 -6.33
C ALA A 78 -18.91 8.88 -5.42
N ILE A 79 -17.82 8.14 -5.53
CA ILE A 79 -16.56 8.42 -4.86
C ILE A 79 -15.46 8.77 -5.87
N LEU A 80 -14.72 9.83 -5.58
CA LEU A 80 -13.43 10.13 -6.19
C LEU A 80 -12.33 9.70 -5.23
N LEU A 81 -11.60 8.61 -5.52
CA LEU A 81 -10.44 8.21 -4.74
C LEU A 81 -9.24 9.05 -5.18
N ALA A 82 -8.84 10.00 -4.34
CA ALA A 82 -7.74 10.92 -4.62
C ALA A 82 -6.42 10.38 -4.07
N ALA A 83 -5.49 10.03 -4.96
CA ALA A 83 -4.20 9.47 -4.63
C ALA A 83 -3.04 10.33 -5.14
N ALA A 84 -1.84 10.14 -4.58
CA ALA A 84 -0.65 10.84 -5.00
C ALA A 84 -0.31 10.57 -6.47
N GLY A 85 -0.33 9.31 -6.87
CA GLY A 85 0.10 8.85 -8.17
C GLY A 85 1.47 8.20 -8.14
N SER A 86 1.80 7.47 -9.20
CA SER A 86 3.09 6.80 -9.36
C SER A 86 3.36 6.53 -10.84
N LYS A 87 4.65 6.46 -11.22
CA LYS A 87 5.09 5.94 -12.52
C LYS A 87 5.11 4.41 -12.56
N HIS A 88 5.14 3.75 -11.38
CA HIS A 88 5.11 2.29 -11.27
C HIS A 88 3.69 1.77 -11.50
N ALA A 89 3.54 0.82 -12.42
CA ALA A 89 2.25 0.24 -12.78
C ALA A 89 1.64 -0.54 -11.61
N GLU A 90 2.47 -1.21 -10.83
CA GLU A 90 2.09 -1.98 -9.66
C GLU A 90 1.43 -1.10 -8.59
N ALA A 91 2.05 0.05 -8.29
CA ALA A 91 1.49 1.01 -7.34
C ALA A 91 0.13 1.57 -7.80
N ARG A 92 -0.04 1.81 -9.11
CA ARG A 92 -1.35 2.21 -9.66
C ARG A 92 -2.37 1.09 -9.58
N ALA A 93 -1.96 -0.16 -9.84
CA ALA A 93 -2.85 -1.30 -9.73
C ALA A 93 -3.38 -1.49 -8.30
N GLU A 94 -2.57 -1.23 -7.29
CA GLU A 94 -3.00 -1.24 -5.88
C GLU A 94 -4.06 -0.17 -5.60
N VAL A 95 -3.91 1.05 -6.14
CA VAL A 95 -4.91 2.12 -6.00
C VAL A 95 -6.22 1.75 -6.71
N GLU A 96 -6.14 1.19 -7.91
CA GLU A 96 -7.33 0.76 -8.67
C GLU A 96 -8.04 -0.41 -7.96
N ALA A 97 -7.29 -1.33 -7.35
CA ALA A 97 -7.85 -2.39 -6.52
C ALA A 97 -8.60 -1.82 -5.31
N ALA A 98 -8.00 -0.86 -4.60
CA ALA A 98 -8.63 -0.16 -3.48
C ALA A 98 -9.90 0.57 -3.92
N ALA A 99 -9.89 1.23 -5.08
CA ALA A 99 -11.07 1.90 -5.65
C ALA A 99 -12.19 0.90 -5.96
N SER A 100 -11.84 -0.24 -6.57
CA SER A 100 -12.80 -1.31 -6.89
C SER A 100 -13.46 -1.85 -5.62
N GLU A 101 -12.69 -2.09 -4.58
CA GLU A 101 -13.20 -2.61 -3.31
C GLU A 101 -14.08 -1.59 -2.58
N LEU A 102 -13.71 -0.30 -2.57
CA LEU A 102 -14.57 0.77 -2.07
C LEU A 102 -15.89 0.82 -2.83
N GLY A 103 -15.86 0.65 -4.17
CA GLY A 103 -17.05 0.60 -5.01
C GLY A 103 -17.98 -0.55 -4.62
N VAL A 104 -17.45 -1.73 -4.37
CA VAL A 104 -18.20 -2.89 -3.88
C VAL A 104 -18.78 -2.63 -2.49
N ARG A 105 -17.97 -2.06 -1.59
CA ARG A 105 -18.34 -1.81 -0.19
C ARG A 105 -19.49 -0.82 -0.07
N PHE A 106 -19.46 0.27 -0.83
CA PHE A 106 -20.46 1.33 -0.75
C PHE A 106 -21.59 1.22 -1.78
N GLY A 107 -21.44 0.36 -2.79
CA GLY A 107 -22.44 0.19 -3.85
C GLY A 107 -22.56 1.40 -4.78
N VAL A 108 -21.50 2.21 -4.92
CA VAL A 108 -21.47 3.41 -5.76
C VAL A 108 -20.28 3.36 -6.74
N PRO A 109 -20.36 4.08 -7.87
CA PRO A 109 -19.22 4.25 -8.77
C PRO A 109 -18.03 4.89 -8.05
N VAL A 110 -16.82 4.36 -8.29
CA VAL A 110 -15.56 4.94 -7.83
C VAL A 110 -14.64 5.20 -9.01
N ARG A 111 -14.05 6.38 -9.08
CA ARG A 111 -12.98 6.70 -10.03
C ARG A 111 -11.74 7.14 -9.27
N VAL A 112 -10.59 6.75 -9.79
CA VAL A 112 -9.29 7.19 -9.25
C VAL A 112 -8.88 8.48 -9.94
N GLY A 113 -8.42 9.45 -9.14
CA GLY A 113 -7.75 10.65 -9.60
C GLY A 113 -6.37 10.77 -8.97
N TYR A 114 -5.37 11.13 -9.77
CA TYR A 114 -3.99 11.25 -9.35
C TYR A 114 -3.53 12.70 -9.36
N LEU A 115 -2.68 13.08 -8.38
CA LEU A 115 -2.06 14.41 -8.33
C LEU A 115 -0.90 14.55 -9.31
N TYR A 116 -0.21 13.45 -9.59
CA TYR A 116 0.91 13.38 -10.55
C TYR A 116 1.06 11.97 -11.14
N GLY A 117 2.00 11.81 -12.08
CA GLY A 117 2.27 10.52 -12.73
C GLY A 117 1.29 10.22 -13.86
N ASP A 118 1.21 8.94 -14.20
CA ASP A 118 0.32 8.44 -15.25
C ASP A 118 -1.08 8.18 -14.69
N GLY A 119 -2.10 8.38 -15.53
CA GLY A 119 -3.51 8.19 -15.19
C GLY A 119 -4.32 9.48 -15.27
N ALA A 120 -5.60 9.41 -14.91
CA ALA A 120 -6.47 10.58 -14.91
C ALA A 120 -6.09 11.53 -13.78
N SER A 121 -6.02 12.85 -14.06
CA SER A 121 -5.89 13.83 -12.98
C SER A 121 -7.14 13.82 -12.10
N ILE A 122 -7.01 14.34 -10.88
CA ILE A 122 -8.15 14.46 -9.94
C ILE A 122 -9.30 15.24 -10.57
N GLU A 123 -8.99 16.34 -11.26
CA GLU A 123 -9.99 17.17 -11.92
C GLU A 123 -10.67 16.43 -13.09
N ALA A 124 -9.89 15.67 -13.86
CA ALA A 124 -10.43 14.87 -14.97
C ALA A 124 -11.33 13.74 -14.45
N ALA A 125 -10.93 13.07 -13.38
CA ALA A 125 -11.72 12.00 -12.76
C ALA A 125 -13.01 12.55 -12.13
N ALA A 126 -12.97 13.71 -11.47
CA ALA A 126 -14.16 14.40 -10.96
C ALA A 126 -15.11 14.79 -12.07
N ALA A 127 -14.59 15.39 -13.16
CA ALA A 127 -15.38 15.78 -14.32
C ALA A 127 -16.05 14.56 -14.98
N ALA A 128 -15.36 13.43 -15.05
CA ALA A 128 -15.91 12.20 -15.61
C ALA A 128 -17.06 11.65 -14.75
N LEU A 129 -16.96 11.65 -13.41
CA LEU A 129 -18.05 11.27 -12.52
C LEU A 129 -19.28 12.15 -12.75
N ILE A 130 -19.09 13.47 -12.84
CA ILE A 130 -20.19 14.42 -13.10
C ILE A 130 -20.81 14.18 -14.48
N ALA A 131 -20.00 13.93 -15.51
CA ALA A 131 -20.49 13.62 -16.86
C ALA A 131 -21.30 12.31 -16.91
N ASP A 132 -20.95 11.33 -16.06
CA ASP A 132 -21.67 10.07 -15.89
C ASP A 132 -22.98 10.24 -15.09
N GLY A 133 -23.27 11.45 -14.59
CA GLY A 133 -24.51 11.80 -13.91
C GLY A 133 -24.42 11.95 -12.40
N ALA A 134 -23.23 11.79 -11.81
CA ALA A 134 -23.04 12.01 -10.37
C ALA A 134 -23.32 13.48 -10.00
N ARG A 135 -24.06 13.68 -8.91
CA ARG A 135 -24.44 15.02 -8.39
C ARG A 135 -23.89 15.27 -7.00
N ASP A 136 -23.57 14.22 -6.29
CA ASP A 136 -23.10 14.24 -4.92
C ASP A 136 -21.84 13.35 -4.82
N VAL A 137 -20.67 13.95 -5.09
CA VAL A 137 -19.40 13.25 -5.12
C VAL A 137 -18.65 13.47 -3.82
N THR A 138 -18.24 12.38 -3.17
CA THR A 138 -17.33 12.40 -2.03
C THR A 138 -15.91 12.11 -2.48
N VAL A 139 -14.97 12.98 -2.12
CA VAL A 139 -13.53 12.71 -2.30
C VAL A 139 -13.02 11.90 -1.13
N ALA A 140 -12.64 10.66 -1.39
CA ALA A 140 -11.92 9.81 -0.46
C ALA A 140 -10.42 10.14 -0.55
N THR A 141 -9.86 10.70 0.52
CA THR A 141 -8.47 11.15 0.58
C THR A 141 -7.55 9.96 0.86
N TYR A 142 -6.91 9.43 -0.19
CA TYR A 142 -6.00 8.27 -0.10
C TYR A 142 -4.58 8.74 0.25
N PHE A 143 -4.44 9.31 1.47
CA PHE A 143 -3.19 9.80 2.04
C PHE A 143 -3.12 9.46 3.51
N LEU A 144 -1.90 9.28 4.03
CA LEU A 144 -1.69 9.00 5.45
C LEU A 144 -1.84 10.25 6.32
N ALA A 145 -1.40 11.42 5.85
CA ALA A 145 -1.36 12.64 6.63
C ALA A 145 -1.69 13.88 5.79
N ASP A 146 -2.01 14.98 6.48
CA ASP A 146 -2.14 16.29 5.86
C ASP A 146 -0.79 16.81 5.35
N GLY A 147 -0.83 17.56 4.25
CA GLY A 147 0.35 18.14 3.63
C GLY A 147 0.04 18.86 2.32
N LEU A 148 1.07 19.12 1.52
CA LEU A 148 0.94 19.84 0.25
C LEU A 148 -0.04 19.16 -0.72
N TYR A 149 -0.10 17.85 -0.70
CA TYR A 149 -0.99 17.07 -1.57
C TYR A 149 -2.46 17.21 -1.17
N THR A 150 -2.76 17.07 0.11
CA THR A 150 -4.15 17.18 0.61
C THR A 150 -4.66 18.63 0.51
N ALA A 151 -3.80 19.64 0.64
CA ALA A 151 -4.17 21.04 0.44
C ALA A 151 -4.69 21.33 -0.98
N ARG A 152 -4.21 20.60 -2.00
CA ARG A 152 -4.69 20.73 -3.38
C ARG A 152 -6.12 20.21 -3.57
N LEU A 153 -6.58 19.31 -2.72
CA LEU A 153 -7.93 18.75 -2.79
C LEU A 153 -9.00 19.74 -2.29
N GLN A 154 -8.63 20.70 -1.46
CA GLN A 154 -9.57 21.65 -0.85
C GLN A 154 -10.23 22.61 -1.87
N GLY A 155 -9.68 22.75 -3.06
CA GLY A 155 -10.21 23.61 -4.13
C GLY A 155 -11.13 22.89 -5.14
N LEU A 156 -11.40 21.61 -4.94
CA LEU A 156 -12.22 20.85 -5.86
C LEU A 156 -13.71 21.22 -5.74
N PRO A 157 -14.45 21.29 -6.84
CA PRO A 157 -15.89 21.54 -6.84
C PRO A 157 -16.68 20.26 -6.50
N VAL A 158 -16.47 19.74 -5.30
CA VAL A 158 -17.07 18.50 -4.80
C VAL A 158 -17.87 18.76 -3.53
N ALA A 159 -18.85 17.89 -3.26
CA ALA A 159 -19.74 18.07 -2.10
C ALA A 159 -19.02 17.80 -0.79
N ARG A 160 -18.16 16.78 -0.75
CA ARG A 160 -17.50 16.34 0.48
C ARG A 160 -16.05 15.96 0.22
N LEU A 161 -15.21 16.23 1.20
CA LEU A 161 -13.81 15.85 1.20
C LEU A 161 -13.50 15.17 2.54
N SER A 162 -13.10 13.89 2.49
CA SER A 162 -12.66 13.20 3.69
C SER A 162 -11.29 13.70 4.14
N ARG A 163 -11.02 13.64 5.44
CA ARG A 163 -9.66 13.84 5.96
C ARG A 163 -8.76 12.64 5.58
N PRO A 164 -7.44 12.78 5.62
CA PRO A 164 -6.50 11.66 5.50
C PRO A 164 -6.71 10.61 6.58
N ILE A 165 -6.09 9.44 6.41
CA ILE A 165 -6.16 8.32 7.35
C ILE A 165 -5.74 8.77 8.75
N GLY A 166 -4.62 9.49 8.88
CA GLY A 166 -4.10 9.96 10.16
C GLY A 166 -3.74 8.81 11.09
N ALA A 167 -3.73 9.06 12.38
CA ALA A 167 -3.50 8.06 13.43
C ALA A 167 -4.74 7.16 13.63
N HIS A 168 -5.21 6.51 12.57
CA HIS A 168 -6.33 5.59 12.62
C HIS A 168 -5.94 4.28 13.34
N PRO A 169 -6.80 3.68 14.17
CA PRO A 169 -6.48 2.41 14.85
C PRO A 169 -6.01 1.31 13.87
N VAL A 170 -6.64 1.17 12.72
CA VAL A 170 -6.25 0.21 11.67
C VAL A 170 -4.80 0.40 11.21
N LEU A 171 -4.32 1.65 11.07
CA LEU A 171 -2.92 1.91 10.74
C LEU A 171 -1.98 1.47 11.88
N VAL A 172 -2.35 1.77 13.11
CA VAL A 172 -1.58 1.36 14.29
C VAL A 172 -1.48 -0.17 14.36
N ASP A 173 -2.61 -0.86 14.20
CA ASP A 173 -2.67 -2.32 14.21
C ASP A 173 -1.83 -2.93 13.07
N ALA A 174 -1.90 -2.38 11.86
CA ALA A 174 -1.11 -2.82 10.73
C ALA A 174 0.40 -2.71 10.97
N ILE A 175 0.84 -1.64 11.63
CA ILE A 175 2.26 -1.44 12.00
C ILE A 175 2.68 -2.45 13.07
N VAL A 176 1.89 -2.57 14.13
CA VAL A 176 2.17 -3.49 15.26
C VAL A 176 2.23 -4.94 14.79
N GLN A 177 1.31 -5.36 13.93
CA GLN A 177 1.30 -6.72 13.37
C GLN A 177 2.55 -7.02 12.55
N ARG A 178 3.00 -6.09 11.68
CA ARG A 178 4.22 -6.27 10.90
C ARG A 178 5.45 -6.39 11.78
N TYR A 179 5.52 -5.55 12.80
CA TYR A 179 6.58 -5.61 13.79
C TYR A 179 6.57 -6.95 14.53
N ALA A 180 5.46 -7.35 15.13
CA ALA A 180 5.31 -8.59 15.89
C ALA A 180 5.68 -9.82 15.05
N HIS A 181 5.22 -9.85 13.78
CA HIS A 181 5.55 -10.92 12.85
C HIS A 181 7.06 -10.99 12.55
N SER A 182 7.71 -9.83 12.41
CA SER A 182 9.15 -9.75 12.10
C SER A 182 10.05 -10.18 13.25
N VAL A 183 9.63 -9.98 14.50
CA VAL A 183 10.40 -10.36 15.68
C VAL A 183 10.04 -11.75 16.22
N GLY A 184 9.18 -12.49 15.53
CA GLY A 184 8.79 -13.86 15.90
C GLY A 184 7.90 -13.94 17.16
N THR A 185 7.30 -12.84 17.57
CA THR A 185 6.31 -12.80 18.64
C THR A 185 4.94 -13.16 18.08
N THR A 186 4.75 -14.41 17.67
CA THR A 186 3.40 -14.93 17.47
C THR A 186 2.80 -15.17 18.85
N ASP A 187 1.87 -14.31 19.28
CA ASP A 187 0.98 -14.62 20.39
C ASP A 187 0.01 -15.73 19.90
N PRO A 188 0.12 -16.97 20.42
CA PRO A 188 -0.70 -18.08 19.93
C PRO A 188 -2.20 -17.90 20.23
N LEU A 189 -2.59 -16.84 20.95
CA LEU A 189 -3.98 -16.53 21.28
C LEU A 189 -4.58 -15.45 20.37
N ASN A 190 -3.78 -14.83 19.52
CA ASN A 190 -4.21 -13.71 18.67
C ASN A 190 -3.64 -13.82 17.24
N ASP A 191 -3.63 -15.05 16.68
CA ASP A 191 -3.37 -15.27 15.26
C ASP A 191 -4.70 -15.03 14.49
N PRO A 192 -4.99 -13.80 14.03
CA PRO A 192 -6.06 -13.62 13.08
C PRO A 192 -5.56 -14.27 11.80
N ALA A 193 -6.20 -15.35 11.38
CA ALA A 193 -5.98 -15.95 10.08
C ALA A 193 -5.80 -14.83 9.05
N PRO A 194 -4.79 -14.90 8.16
CA PRO A 194 -4.47 -13.81 7.25
C PRO A 194 -5.69 -13.46 6.42
N LEU A 195 -6.26 -12.29 6.67
CA LEU A 195 -7.30 -11.71 5.86
C LEU A 195 -6.71 -11.49 4.47
N GLY A 196 -7.06 -12.39 3.56
CA GLY A 196 -6.85 -12.22 2.13
C GLY A 196 -5.38 -12.14 1.68
N ALA A 197 -4.59 -13.20 1.91
CA ALA A 197 -3.36 -13.39 1.16
C ALA A 197 -3.72 -13.68 -0.31
N HIS A 198 -3.93 -12.65 -1.11
CA HIS A 198 -3.70 -12.78 -2.54
C HIS A 198 -2.20 -13.05 -2.71
N ARG A 199 -1.86 -14.34 -2.77
CA ARG A 199 -0.55 -14.81 -3.22
C ARG A 199 -0.34 -14.28 -4.64
N LEU A 200 0.35 -13.15 -4.75
CA LEU A 200 1.14 -12.91 -5.95
C LEU A 200 2.28 -13.93 -5.89
N GLY A 201 2.06 -15.05 -6.58
CA GLY A 201 3.03 -16.11 -6.71
C GLY A 201 4.24 -15.58 -7.48
N PHE A 202 5.29 -15.23 -6.78
CA PHE A 202 6.61 -15.27 -7.35
C PHE A 202 6.96 -16.76 -7.54
N ALA A 203 6.66 -17.27 -8.74
CA ALA A 203 7.17 -18.54 -9.21
C ALA A 203 8.70 -18.40 -9.30
N GLY A 204 9.40 -18.87 -8.27
CA GLY A 204 10.81 -19.16 -8.34
C GLY A 204 11.05 -20.16 -9.45
N GLY A 205 11.62 -19.70 -10.57
CA GLY A 205 12.03 -20.54 -11.68
C GLY A 205 13.12 -21.49 -11.23
N SER A 206 12.75 -22.73 -10.93
CA SER A 206 13.69 -23.83 -10.85
C SER A 206 14.16 -24.14 -12.26
N ALA A 207 15.45 -23.98 -12.50
CA ALA A 207 16.11 -24.39 -13.71
C ALA A 207 15.88 -25.89 -13.96
N PRO A 208 15.56 -26.34 -15.19
CA PRO A 208 15.50 -27.73 -15.50
C PRO A 208 16.91 -28.32 -15.58
N SER A 209 17.18 -29.30 -14.72
CA SER A 209 18.35 -30.17 -14.82
C SER A 209 18.28 -30.96 -16.14
N GLN A 210 19.22 -30.65 -17.02
CA GLN A 210 19.48 -31.50 -18.20
C GLN A 210 20.05 -32.86 -17.74
N GLN A 211 19.25 -33.87 -17.81
CA GLN A 211 19.77 -35.25 -17.94
C GLN A 211 19.56 -35.71 -19.37
N GLY A 212 20.69 -35.82 -20.06
CA GLY A 212 20.76 -36.32 -21.42
C GLY A 212 20.38 -37.79 -21.52
N CYS A 213 19.64 -38.11 -22.55
CA CYS A 213 19.56 -39.46 -23.10
C CYS A 213 19.95 -39.34 -24.57
N VAL A 214 21.22 -39.67 -24.84
CA VAL A 214 21.74 -39.89 -26.21
C VAL A 214 21.32 -41.28 -26.62
N GLN A 215 20.52 -41.40 -27.67
CA GLN A 215 20.36 -42.65 -28.39
C GLN A 215 20.96 -42.52 -29.80
N PRO A 216 21.73 -43.55 -30.27
CA PRO A 216 22.44 -43.45 -31.52
C PRO A 216 21.50 -43.74 -32.71
N VAL A 217 21.62 -42.91 -33.75
CA VAL A 217 21.02 -43.12 -35.05
C VAL A 217 21.97 -44.01 -35.87
N THR A 218 21.54 -45.25 -36.14
CA THR A 218 22.18 -46.13 -37.12
C THR A 218 21.82 -45.71 -38.54
N ALA A 219 22.86 -45.50 -39.35
CA ALA A 219 22.76 -45.30 -40.80
C ALA A 219 22.54 -46.64 -41.49
N GLN A 220 21.58 -46.71 -42.43
CA GLN A 220 21.52 -47.59 -43.60
C GLN A 220 20.67 -46.80 -44.59
N GLY A 221 21.10 -46.49 -45.79
CA GLY A 221 21.71 -47.24 -46.87
C GLY A 221 20.72 -47.31 -48.03
N ALA A 222 20.95 -46.55 -49.02
CA ALA A 222 20.80 -46.74 -50.47
C ALA A 222 20.68 -45.41 -51.21
#